data_b33a04c96e5f3664aab7d7e6e4fa42f6
#
_entry.id   b33a04c96e5f3664aab7d7e6e4fa42f6
#
_cell.length_a   1.000
_cell.length_b   1.000
_cell.length_c   1.000
_cell.angle_alpha   90.00
_cell.angle_beta   90.00
_cell.angle_gamma   90.00
#
_symmetry.space_group_name_H-M   'P 1'
#
loop_
_entity.id
_entity.type
_entity.pdbx_description
1 polymer ?
#
loop_
_entity_poly.entity_id
_entity_poly.type
_entity_poly.pdbx_seq_one_letter_code
_entity_poly.pdbx_strand_id
1 'polypeptide(L)'
;MKDIEQINTHTLKEIFEGEASGFTPWLTKNIGVLSEKLEINISEAEREHKLETMKVDIVAKAGDDGEKSIIIENQFGDSDSDHLGKVITYAAHYNADYAVWIVEKARAEHISAIQMLNDSTCLLYTSPSPRDTR
;
A
#
# COMPACT_ATOMS: atom_id res chain seq x y z
N MET A 1 -10.95 -4.77 0.56
CA MET A 1 -9.92 -3.75 0.33
C MET A 1 -10.51 -2.54 -0.33
N LYS A 2 -10.23 -1.41 0.21
CA LYS A 2 -10.63 -0.15 -0.40
C LYS A 2 -9.64 0.22 -1.52
N ASP A 3 -9.53 1.48 -1.81
CA ASP A 3 -8.65 1.93 -2.88
C ASP A 3 -7.19 1.80 -2.49
N ILE A 4 -6.35 1.61 -3.50
CA ILE A 4 -4.91 1.68 -3.35
C ILE A 4 -4.50 3.11 -3.71
N GLU A 5 -3.84 3.77 -2.77
CA GLU A 5 -3.45 5.16 -2.95
C GLU A 5 -1.98 5.28 -3.34
N GLN A 6 -1.69 6.28 -4.14
CA GLN A 6 -0.35 6.60 -4.57
C GLN A 6 0.07 7.95 -3.98
N ILE A 7 1.27 7.99 -3.42
CA ILE A 7 1.82 9.22 -2.86
C ILE A 7 3.19 9.47 -3.47
N ASN A 8 3.40 10.70 -3.92
CA ASN A 8 4.68 11.09 -4.48
C ASN A 8 5.72 11.25 -3.38
N THR A 9 6.78 10.45 -3.43
CA THR A 9 7.85 10.47 -2.43
C THR A 9 9.11 11.17 -2.92
N HIS A 10 9.05 11.86 -4.05
CA HIS A 10 10.22 12.48 -4.66
C HIS A 10 11.01 13.36 -3.67
N THR A 11 10.31 14.26 -2.98
CA THR A 11 10.95 15.14 -2.01
C THR A 11 11.53 14.38 -0.83
N LEU A 12 10.88 13.31 -0.43
CA LEU A 12 11.33 12.53 0.72
C LEU A 12 12.62 11.77 0.42
N LYS A 13 12.80 11.33 -0.82
CA LYS A 13 14.02 10.64 -1.21
C LYS A 13 15.24 11.52 -1.05
N GLU A 14 15.10 12.83 -1.28
CA GLU A 14 16.19 13.75 -1.12
C GLU A 14 16.68 13.85 0.32
N ILE A 15 15.80 13.54 1.26
CA ILE A 15 16.08 13.60 2.68
C ILE A 15 16.57 12.26 3.21
N PHE A 16 16.03 11.16 2.69
CA PHE A 16 16.30 9.84 3.20
C PHE A 16 17.09 9.00 2.20
N GLU A 17 18.09 8.31 2.69
CA GLU A 17 18.91 7.42 1.88
C GLU A 17 18.39 5.99 2.01
N GLY A 18 17.51 5.59 1.15
CA GLY A 18 16.98 4.24 1.16
C GLY A 18 15.68 4.12 1.92
N GLU A 19 14.91 3.13 1.52
CA GLU A 19 13.56 2.97 1.99
C GLU A 19 13.50 2.48 3.43
N ALA A 20 14.17 1.36 3.71
CA ALA A 20 14.05 0.72 5.00
C ALA A 20 14.86 1.41 6.08
N SER A 21 16.02 1.94 5.71
CA SER A 21 16.94 2.54 6.69
C SER A 21 16.56 3.95 7.09
N GLY A 22 15.78 4.64 6.27
CA GLY A 22 15.42 6.03 6.53
C GLY A 22 13.92 6.30 6.51
N PHE A 23 13.31 6.10 5.36
CA PHE A 23 11.92 6.51 5.17
C PHE A 23 10.92 5.67 5.98
N THR A 24 11.05 4.35 5.93
CA THR A 24 10.09 3.49 6.62
C THR A 24 10.08 3.71 8.14
N PRO A 25 11.23 3.77 8.81
CA PRO A 25 11.25 4.10 10.24
C PRO A 25 10.66 5.48 10.53
N TRP A 26 11.00 6.46 9.70
CA TRP A 26 10.46 7.81 9.88
C TRP A 26 8.95 7.82 9.76
N LEU A 27 8.43 7.19 8.71
CA LEU A 27 6.98 7.17 8.46
C LEU A 27 6.24 6.45 9.58
N THR A 28 6.82 5.36 10.10
CA THR A 28 6.21 4.62 11.21
C THR A 28 6.03 5.52 12.43
N LYS A 29 7.04 6.34 12.72
CA LYS A 29 6.98 7.26 13.86
C LYS A 29 6.10 8.46 13.58
N ASN A 30 5.89 8.79 12.32
CA ASN A 30 5.14 9.98 11.92
C ASN A 30 3.92 9.59 11.08
N ILE A 31 3.28 8.51 11.45
CA ILE A 31 2.18 7.96 10.66
C ILE A 31 1.02 8.95 10.51
N GLY A 32 0.92 9.92 11.40
CA GLY A 32 -0.07 10.96 11.30
C GLY A 32 0.01 11.79 10.04
N VAL A 33 1.22 11.90 9.46
CA VAL A 33 1.39 12.61 8.19
C VAL A 33 0.61 11.89 7.09
N LEU A 34 0.71 10.57 7.05
CA LEU A 34 -0.02 9.77 6.09
C LEU A 34 -1.52 9.77 6.38
N SER A 35 -1.89 9.69 7.65
CA SER A 35 -3.29 9.80 8.07
C SER A 35 -3.94 11.05 7.52
N GLU A 36 -3.25 12.17 7.68
CA GLU A 36 -3.78 13.45 7.22
C GLU A 36 -3.89 13.49 5.70
N LYS A 37 -2.88 12.98 5.02
CA LYS A 37 -2.84 12.97 3.56
C LYS A 37 -3.97 12.13 2.96
N LEU A 38 -4.24 10.98 3.55
CA LEU A 38 -5.25 10.04 3.05
C LEU A 38 -6.63 10.30 3.65
N GLU A 39 -6.72 11.16 4.67
CA GLU A 39 -7.96 11.41 5.39
C GLU A 39 -8.53 10.12 5.99
N ILE A 40 -7.63 9.27 6.45
CA ILE A 40 -7.95 8.03 7.13
C ILE A 40 -7.18 8.02 8.43
N ASN A 41 -7.85 7.77 9.52
CA ASN A 41 -7.20 7.70 10.82
C ASN A 41 -6.36 6.41 10.88
N ILE A 42 -5.05 6.55 11.07
CA ILE A 42 -4.12 5.41 11.10
C ILE A 42 -3.44 5.38 12.45
N SER A 43 -3.39 4.21 13.06
CA SER A 43 -2.81 4.04 14.39
C SER A 43 -2.07 2.71 14.50
N GLU A 44 -1.30 2.58 15.58
CA GLU A 44 -0.58 1.35 15.91
C GLU A 44 0.23 0.79 14.75
N ALA A 45 1.02 1.66 14.12
CA ALA A 45 1.85 1.26 13.00
C ALA A 45 3.07 0.44 13.47
N GLU A 46 3.27 -0.71 12.85
CA GLU A 46 4.42 -1.58 13.09
C GLU A 46 5.14 -1.80 11.79
N ARG A 47 6.45 -1.59 11.81
CA ARG A 47 7.24 -1.75 10.60
C ARG A 47 7.85 -3.15 10.49
N GLU A 48 8.18 -3.51 9.25
CA GLU A 48 8.90 -4.74 8.93
C GLU A 48 8.22 -5.99 9.49
N HIS A 49 6.92 -6.06 9.33
CA HIS A 49 6.17 -7.21 9.79
C HIS A 49 6.43 -8.40 8.89
N LYS A 50 6.98 -9.48 9.46
CA LYS A 50 7.40 -10.63 8.66
C LYS A 50 6.26 -11.59 8.38
N LEU A 51 6.21 -12.04 7.14
CA LEU A 51 5.46 -13.20 6.72
C LEU A 51 6.45 -14.33 6.51
N GLU A 52 5.97 -15.46 6.03
CA GLU A 52 6.80 -16.64 5.87
C GLU A 52 8.04 -16.40 5.00
N THR A 53 7.85 -15.83 3.83
CA THR A 53 8.95 -15.59 2.89
C THR A 53 9.10 -14.12 2.51
N MET A 54 8.26 -13.26 3.06
CA MET A 54 8.20 -11.86 2.66
C MET A 54 8.10 -10.98 3.90
N LYS A 55 8.25 -9.69 3.69
CA LYS A 55 8.21 -8.74 4.78
C LYS A 55 7.42 -7.51 4.33
N VAL A 56 6.41 -7.13 5.11
CA VAL A 56 5.62 -5.94 4.84
C VAL A 56 6.29 -4.75 5.50
N ASP A 57 6.39 -3.64 4.79
CA ASP A 57 7.07 -2.48 5.37
C ASP A 57 6.35 -1.93 6.59
N ILE A 58 5.05 -1.71 6.48
CA ILE A 58 4.27 -1.22 7.63
C ILE A 58 2.90 -1.89 7.63
N VAL A 59 2.50 -2.35 8.80
CA VAL A 59 1.14 -2.83 9.06
C VAL A 59 0.58 -1.94 10.16
N ALA A 60 -0.65 -1.47 10.00
CA ALA A 60 -1.24 -0.58 10.98
C ALA A 60 -2.75 -0.82 11.07
N LYS A 61 -3.37 -0.14 12.02
CA LYS A 61 -4.80 -0.12 12.18
C LYS A 61 -5.34 1.15 11.57
N ALA A 62 -6.56 1.12 11.12
CA ALA A 62 -7.20 2.27 10.47
C ALA A 62 -8.63 2.42 10.93
N GLY A 63 -9.19 3.61 10.67
CA GLY A 63 -10.54 3.93 11.07
C GLY A 63 -10.57 4.58 12.44
N ASP A 64 -11.67 5.24 12.77
CA ASP A 64 -11.80 5.98 14.02
C ASP A 64 -11.74 5.07 15.23
N ASP A 65 -12.19 3.85 15.09
CA ASP A 65 -12.19 2.87 16.19
C ASP A 65 -10.99 1.90 16.10
N GLY A 66 -10.18 2.02 15.06
CA GLY A 66 -9.04 1.14 14.86
C GLY A 66 -9.42 -0.28 14.47
N GLU A 67 -10.62 -0.50 13.99
CA GLU A 67 -11.07 -1.84 13.63
C GLU A 67 -10.68 -2.29 12.22
N LYS A 68 -10.28 -1.36 11.38
CA LYS A 68 -9.84 -1.69 10.02
C LYS A 68 -8.34 -1.90 9.99
N SER A 69 -7.88 -2.58 8.96
CA SER A 69 -6.46 -2.84 8.78
C SER A 69 -5.95 -2.16 7.52
N ILE A 70 -4.69 -1.76 7.58
CA ILE A 70 -4.02 -1.10 6.46
C ILE A 70 -2.62 -1.65 6.34
N ILE A 71 -2.18 -1.93 5.12
CA ILE A 71 -0.78 -2.25 4.85
C ILE A 71 -0.21 -1.15 3.98
N ILE A 72 1.06 -0.90 4.18
CA ILE A 72 1.76 0.17 3.49
C ILE A 72 3.06 -0.40 2.95
N GLU A 73 3.29 -0.22 1.66
CA GLU A 73 4.52 -0.65 1.02
C GLU A 73 5.21 0.58 0.44
N ASN A 74 6.49 0.73 0.75
CA ASN A 74 7.28 1.87 0.31
C ASN A 74 8.23 1.44 -0.80
N GLN A 75 8.34 2.26 -1.83
CA GLN A 75 9.24 1.98 -2.93
C GLN A 75 9.83 3.29 -3.45
N PHE A 76 11.15 3.46 -3.32
CA PHE A 76 11.83 4.55 -3.99
C PHE A 76 12.14 4.11 -5.42
N GLY A 77 11.92 5.04 -6.36
CA GLY A 77 12.09 4.73 -7.76
C GLY A 77 10.78 4.48 -8.48
N ASP A 78 10.87 3.87 -9.65
CA ASP A 78 9.71 3.59 -10.47
C ASP A 78 8.94 2.39 -9.92
N SER A 79 7.62 2.44 -10.05
CA SER A 79 6.81 1.28 -9.71
C SER A 79 7.19 0.08 -10.58
N ASP A 80 7.00 -1.12 -10.04
CA ASP A 80 7.28 -2.34 -10.78
C ASP A 80 6.27 -3.41 -10.41
N SER A 81 6.25 -4.47 -11.22
CA SER A 81 5.29 -5.55 -11.03
C SER A 81 5.60 -6.39 -9.80
N ASP A 82 6.86 -6.44 -9.39
CA ASP A 82 7.25 -7.16 -8.18
C ASP A 82 6.61 -6.51 -6.95
N HIS A 83 6.69 -5.20 -6.83
CA HIS A 83 6.06 -4.50 -5.72
C HIS A 83 4.54 -4.55 -5.80
N LEU A 84 3.98 -4.48 -7.00
CA LEU A 84 2.55 -4.64 -7.16
C LEU A 84 2.09 -5.99 -6.62
N GLY A 85 2.81 -7.05 -6.97
CA GLY A 85 2.52 -8.38 -6.47
C GLY A 85 2.60 -8.46 -4.95
N LYS A 86 3.59 -7.80 -4.37
CA LYS A 86 3.74 -7.74 -2.91
C LYS A 86 2.55 -7.04 -2.26
N VAL A 87 2.14 -5.90 -2.81
CA VAL A 87 1.01 -5.15 -2.26
C VAL A 87 -0.25 -6.01 -2.26
N ILE A 88 -0.51 -6.69 -3.37
CA ILE A 88 -1.69 -7.56 -3.48
C ILE A 88 -1.60 -8.72 -2.49
N THR A 89 -0.44 -9.35 -2.40
CA THR A 89 -0.23 -10.49 -1.51
C THR A 89 -0.41 -10.08 -0.06
N TYR A 90 0.17 -8.96 0.32
CA TYR A 90 0.05 -8.46 1.69
C TYR A 90 -1.39 -8.09 2.04
N ALA A 91 -2.05 -7.39 1.12
CA ALA A 91 -3.45 -7.01 1.32
C ALA A 91 -4.33 -8.24 1.53
N ALA A 92 -4.09 -9.29 0.75
CA ALA A 92 -4.85 -10.52 0.88
C ALA A 92 -4.56 -11.24 2.20
N HIS A 93 -3.27 -11.33 2.55
CA HIS A 93 -2.87 -12.02 3.78
C HIS A 93 -3.49 -11.40 5.03
N TYR A 94 -3.46 -10.08 5.09
CA TYR A 94 -3.99 -9.36 6.26
C TYR A 94 -5.47 -9.05 6.14
N ASN A 95 -6.11 -9.46 5.05
CA ASN A 95 -7.49 -9.08 4.77
C ASN A 95 -7.65 -7.57 4.95
N ALA A 96 -6.73 -6.83 4.36
CA ALA A 96 -6.62 -5.40 4.58
C ALA A 96 -7.80 -4.64 3.99
N ASP A 97 -8.29 -3.66 4.72
CA ASP A 97 -9.32 -2.77 4.22
C ASP A 97 -8.72 -1.71 3.31
N TYR A 98 -7.47 -1.37 3.56
CA TYR A 98 -6.73 -0.40 2.74
C TYR A 98 -5.34 -0.93 2.44
N ALA A 99 -4.85 -0.64 1.25
CA ALA A 99 -3.48 -0.91 0.87
C ALA A 99 -2.89 0.36 0.25
N VAL A 100 -1.75 0.76 0.74
CA VAL A 100 -1.08 1.99 0.29
C VAL A 100 0.27 1.63 -0.29
N TRP A 101 0.52 2.11 -1.48
CA TRP A 101 1.80 1.91 -2.16
C TRP A 101 2.40 3.28 -2.43
N ILE A 102 3.48 3.58 -1.73
CA ILE A 102 4.16 4.86 -1.85
C ILE A 102 5.32 4.69 -2.82
N VAL A 103 5.27 5.41 -3.93
CA VAL A 103 6.30 5.32 -4.97
C VAL A 103 6.71 6.71 -5.41
N GLU A 104 7.91 6.82 -5.98
CA GLU A 104 8.36 8.08 -6.55
C GLU A 104 7.71 8.33 -7.90
N LYS A 105 7.60 7.30 -8.70
CA LYS A 105 7.00 7.40 -10.03
C LYS A 105 6.17 6.17 -10.32
N ALA A 106 4.88 6.38 -10.54
CA ALA A 106 3.98 5.28 -10.89
C ALA A 106 3.91 5.16 -12.41
N ARG A 107 4.26 4.01 -12.92
CA ARG A 107 4.15 3.74 -14.36
C ARG A 107 2.69 3.55 -14.75
N ALA A 108 2.36 3.96 -15.97
CA ALA A 108 0.98 3.91 -16.44
C ALA A 108 0.38 2.51 -16.36
N GLU A 109 1.17 1.47 -16.67
CA GLU A 109 0.66 0.10 -16.62
C GLU A 109 0.30 -0.34 -15.21
N HIS A 110 1.02 0.16 -14.20
CA HIS A 110 0.72 -0.16 -12.81
C HIS A 110 -0.47 0.65 -12.29
N ILE A 111 -0.60 1.89 -12.73
CA ILE A 111 -1.77 2.69 -12.42
C ILE A 111 -3.02 2.02 -12.98
N SER A 112 -2.95 1.54 -14.20
CA SER A 112 -4.08 0.84 -14.83
C SER A 112 -4.45 -0.43 -14.07
N ALA A 113 -3.45 -1.18 -13.61
CA ALA A 113 -3.69 -2.39 -12.84
C ALA A 113 -4.38 -2.07 -11.52
N ILE A 114 -3.95 -1.02 -10.85
CA ILE A 114 -4.55 -0.59 -9.59
C ILE A 114 -5.98 -0.12 -9.80
N GLN A 115 -6.22 0.64 -10.85
CA GLN A 115 -7.57 1.09 -11.17
C GLN A 115 -8.51 -0.09 -11.41
N MET A 116 -8.02 -1.10 -12.10
CA MET A 116 -8.80 -2.29 -12.34
C MET A 116 -9.14 -3.01 -11.03
N LEU A 117 -8.17 -3.13 -10.12
CA LEU A 117 -8.39 -3.74 -8.82
C LEU A 117 -9.38 -2.94 -7.98
N ASN A 118 -9.31 -1.63 -8.03
CA ASN A 118 -10.22 -0.78 -7.27
C ASN A 118 -11.64 -0.83 -7.82
N ASP A 119 -11.77 -0.99 -9.13
CA ASP A 119 -13.08 -0.99 -9.78
C ASP A 119 -13.84 -2.29 -9.61
N SER A 120 -13.13 -3.37 -9.30
CA SER A 120 -13.78 -4.69 -9.31
C SER A 120 -13.19 -5.65 -8.30
N THR A 121 -13.96 -5.93 -7.27
CA THR A 121 -13.58 -6.97 -6.32
C THR A 121 -13.66 -8.37 -6.95
N CYS A 122 -14.35 -8.49 -8.05
CA CYS A 122 -14.52 -9.78 -8.72
C CYS A 122 -13.26 -10.28 -9.37
N LEU A 123 -12.28 -9.41 -9.56
CA LEU A 123 -11.01 -9.80 -10.16
C LEU A 123 -10.26 -10.83 -9.35
N LEU A 124 -10.51 -10.88 -8.05
CA LEU A 124 -9.72 -11.71 -7.16
C LEU A 124 -10.10 -13.18 -7.23
N TYR A 125 -11.16 -13.52 -7.91
CA TYR A 125 -11.47 -14.91 -8.10
C TYR A 125 -11.63 -15.22 -9.58
N THR A 126 -11.67 -16.49 -9.89
CA THR A 126 -11.42 -16.96 -11.23
C THR A 126 -12.56 -16.80 -12.22
N SER A 127 -13.69 -16.36 -11.79
CA SER A 127 -14.81 -16.21 -12.70
C SER A 127 -14.53 -15.10 -13.72
N PRO A 128 -14.62 -15.38 -15.00
CA PRO A 128 -14.41 -14.36 -16.00
C PRO A 128 -15.59 -13.44 -16.20
N SER A 129 -16.78 -13.91 -15.87
CA SER A 129 -18.00 -13.20 -16.21
C SER A 129 -18.11 -11.78 -15.70
N PRO A 130 -17.77 -11.51 -14.44
CA PRO A 130 -17.92 -10.15 -13.93
C PRO A 130 -17.10 -9.13 -14.70
N ARG A 131 -15.97 -9.55 -15.23
CA ARG A 131 -15.15 -8.65 -16.01
C ARG A 131 -15.72 -8.37 -17.36
N ASP A 132 -16.36 -9.35 -17.94
CA ASP A 132 -16.90 -9.25 -19.28
C ASP A 132 -18.03 -8.24 -19.37
N THR A 133 -18.62 -7.90 -18.24
CA THR A 133 -19.73 -6.97 -18.20
C THR A 133 -19.32 -5.52 -18.01
N ARG A 134 -18.05 -5.27 -17.94
CA ARG A 134 -17.52 -3.93 -17.69
C ARG A 134 -17.45 -3.08 -18.93
#